data_fc544ffa11182f92bd79e51664e8467c
#
_entry.id   fc544ffa11182f92bd79e51664e8467c
#
_cell.length_a   1.000
_cell.length_b   1.000
_cell.length_c   1.000
_cell.angle_alpha   90.00
_cell.angle_beta   90.00
_cell.angle_gamma   90.00
#
_symmetry.space_group_name_H-M   'P 1'
#
loop_
_entity.id
_entity.type
_entity.pdbx_description
1 polymer ?
#
loop_
_entity_poly.entity_id
_entity_poly.type
_entity_poly.pdbx_seq_one_letter_code
_entity_poly.pdbx_strand_id
1 'polypeptide(L)'
;RGANSGLQDADGLIWKLALVMRGLAPESLLDTYHSERAYAADENILNSTRSTDFITPKSKTSRVFRDAALELARHHPFARKLVNSGRLSVPSFITDSPLNTSDVDSFAGTMVPGAPMDDAPMECDGEAVWLINSVGGQFQCLVFVDDVKQIDTSTLQSLQSLNHGSVSVEPVLISKCSGTVQGIRVLVDVQGLFAKRYDAQTGSVWLVRPDQHIAARWRRYQPALIEQALRVAIGTELATV
;
A
#
# COMPACT_ATOMS: atom_id res chain seq x y z
N ARG A 1 -11.51 -17.87 2.52
CA ARG A 1 -10.51 -16.85 2.19
C ARG A 1 -9.67 -17.16 0.95
N GLY A 2 -9.63 -18.42 0.51
CA GLY A 2 -8.77 -18.83 -0.60
C GLY A 2 -8.95 -18.02 -1.88
N ALA A 3 -10.17 -17.66 -2.26
CA ALA A 3 -10.44 -16.89 -3.47
C ALA A 3 -9.79 -15.48 -3.42
N ASN A 4 -9.96 -14.75 -2.31
CA ASN A 4 -9.35 -13.42 -2.16
C ASN A 4 -7.82 -13.48 -2.12
N SER A 5 -7.26 -14.48 -1.42
CA SER A 5 -5.81 -14.69 -1.44
C SER A 5 -5.31 -15.03 -2.83
N GLY A 6 -6.03 -15.88 -3.58
CA GLY A 6 -5.68 -16.22 -4.96
C GLY A 6 -5.70 -15.02 -5.92
N LEU A 7 -6.62 -14.07 -5.73
CA LEU A 7 -6.61 -12.81 -6.50
C LEU A 7 -5.36 -11.98 -6.16
N GLN A 8 -5.00 -11.87 -4.88
CA GLN A 8 -3.77 -11.19 -4.46
C GLN A 8 -2.51 -11.90 -4.96
N ASP A 9 -2.53 -13.24 -5.02
CA ASP A 9 -1.44 -14.04 -5.59
C ASP A 9 -1.26 -13.71 -7.07
N ALA A 10 -2.35 -13.67 -7.83
CA ALA A 10 -2.32 -13.32 -9.25
C ALA A 10 -1.85 -11.88 -9.47
N ASP A 11 -2.38 -10.93 -8.72
CA ASP A 11 -2.00 -9.52 -8.81
C ASP A 11 -0.52 -9.31 -8.51
N GLY A 12 -0.02 -9.88 -7.40
CA GLY A 12 1.40 -9.81 -7.03
C GLY A 12 2.35 -10.50 -8.02
N LEU A 13 1.90 -11.54 -8.75
CA LEU A 13 2.70 -12.24 -9.75
C LEU A 13 2.73 -11.51 -11.10
N ILE A 14 1.58 -11.05 -11.58
CA ILE A 14 1.42 -10.57 -12.95
C ILE A 14 2.36 -9.41 -13.28
N TRP A 15 2.45 -8.41 -12.41
CA TRP A 15 3.31 -7.27 -12.67
C TRP A 15 4.80 -7.62 -12.66
N LYS A 16 5.24 -8.52 -11.76
CA LYS A 16 6.62 -9.00 -11.70
C LYS A 16 6.97 -9.77 -12.95
N LEU A 17 6.11 -10.72 -13.34
CA LEU A 17 6.29 -11.52 -14.53
C LEU A 17 6.32 -10.65 -15.79
N ALA A 18 5.43 -9.65 -15.89
CA ALA A 18 5.39 -8.72 -17.03
C ALA A 18 6.69 -7.92 -17.18
N LEU A 19 7.31 -7.47 -16.08
CA LEU A 19 8.58 -6.76 -16.11
C LEU A 19 9.74 -7.68 -16.54
N VAL A 20 9.81 -8.89 -15.99
CA VAL A 20 10.85 -9.87 -16.33
C VAL A 20 10.74 -10.27 -17.81
N MET A 21 9.54 -10.60 -18.30
CA MET A 21 9.32 -10.98 -19.71
C MET A 21 9.66 -9.85 -20.69
N ARG A 22 9.54 -8.60 -20.29
CA ARG A 22 9.94 -7.42 -21.09
C ARG A 22 11.43 -7.09 -20.98
N GLY A 23 12.19 -7.81 -20.16
CA GLY A 23 13.60 -7.51 -19.88
C GLY A 23 13.83 -6.22 -19.08
N LEU A 24 12.81 -5.76 -18.35
CA LEU A 24 12.84 -4.54 -17.52
C LEU A 24 13.23 -4.81 -16.08
N ALA A 25 13.24 -6.06 -15.66
CA ALA A 25 13.65 -6.52 -14.33
C ALA A 25 14.39 -7.85 -14.42
N PRO A 26 15.29 -8.17 -13.47
CA PRO A 26 15.97 -9.45 -13.40
C PRO A 26 15.00 -10.58 -13.01
N GLU A 27 15.34 -11.83 -13.35
CA GLU A 27 14.54 -13.01 -12.98
C GLU A 27 14.41 -13.17 -11.46
N SER A 28 15.40 -12.72 -10.67
CA SER A 28 15.37 -12.71 -9.21
C SER A 28 14.19 -11.92 -8.62
N LEU A 29 13.57 -11.03 -9.39
CA LEU A 29 12.33 -10.38 -8.97
C LEU A 29 11.21 -11.41 -8.69
N LEU A 30 11.20 -12.55 -9.42
CA LEU A 30 10.20 -13.60 -9.22
C LEU A 30 10.40 -14.36 -7.89
N ASP A 31 11.63 -14.43 -7.37
CA ASP A 31 11.88 -15.07 -6.07
C ASP A 31 11.20 -14.29 -4.93
N THR A 32 11.08 -12.97 -5.07
CA THR A 32 10.39 -12.13 -4.10
C THR A 32 8.88 -12.42 -4.05
N TYR A 33 8.28 -12.90 -5.15
CA TYR A 33 6.89 -13.35 -5.14
C TYR A 33 6.70 -14.50 -4.15
N HIS A 34 7.57 -15.51 -4.19
CA HIS A 34 7.47 -16.64 -3.27
C HIS A 34 7.57 -16.19 -1.81
N SER A 35 8.56 -15.39 -1.46
CA SER A 35 8.77 -14.94 -0.08
C SER A 35 7.61 -14.10 0.44
N GLU A 36 7.12 -13.14 -0.34
CA GLU A 36 5.99 -12.27 0.02
C GLU A 36 4.69 -13.07 0.18
N ARG A 37 4.41 -14.01 -0.74
CA ARG A 37 3.15 -14.77 -0.71
C ARG A 37 3.16 -15.90 0.32
N ALA A 38 4.31 -16.53 0.57
CA ALA A 38 4.46 -17.50 1.66
C ALA A 38 4.21 -16.82 3.02
N TYR A 39 4.83 -15.65 3.26
CA TYR A 39 4.58 -14.85 4.47
C TYR A 39 3.09 -14.50 4.63
N ALA A 40 2.46 -14.00 3.55
CA ALA A 40 1.04 -13.64 3.59
C ALA A 40 0.13 -14.85 3.83
N ALA A 41 0.46 -16.01 3.28
CA ALA A 41 -0.26 -17.27 3.51
C ALA A 41 -0.15 -17.71 4.97
N ASP A 42 1.05 -17.72 5.54
CA ASP A 42 1.29 -18.10 6.93
C ASP A 42 0.53 -17.19 7.91
N GLU A 43 0.59 -15.87 7.68
CA GLU A 43 -0.18 -14.91 8.47
C GLU A 43 -1.69 -15.15 8.38
N ASN A 44 -2.21 -15.39 7.19
CA ASN A 44 -3.62 -15.68 6.97
C ASN A 44 -4.06 -16.99 7.63
N ILE A 45 -3.26 -18.04 7.55
CA ILE A 45 -3.52 -19.35 8.20
C ILE A 45 -3.53 -19.15 9.71
N LEU A 46 -2.52 -18.48 10.28
CA LEU A 46 -2.43 -18.22 11.71
C LEU A 46 -3.66 -17.46 12.23
N ASN A 47 -4.04 -16.38 11.58
CA ASN A 47 -5.19 -15.56 11.98
C ASN A 47 -6.53 -16.32 11.81
N SER A 48 -6.68 -17.08 10.73
CA SER A 48 -7.87 -17.90 10.49
C SER A 48 -8.01 -19.01 11.52
N THR A 49 -6.92 -19.68 11.85
CA THR A 49 -6.89 -20.75 12.87
C THR A 49 -7.26 -20.19 14.24
N ARG A 50 -6.65 -19.07 14.64
CA ARG A 50 -6.98 -18.39 15.92
C ARG A 50 -8.46 -18.01 16.01
N SER A 51 -9.01 -17.47 14.94
CA SER A 51 -10.44 -17.09 14.87
C SER A 51 -11.34 -18.33 14.95
N THR A 52 -11.00 -19.40 14.26
CA THR A 52 -11.75 -20.66 14.29
C THR A 52 -11.70 -21.31 15.67
N ASP A 53 -10.53 -21.39 16.29
CA ASP A 53 -10.38 -21.95 17.64
C ASP A 53 -11.13 -21.13 18.70
N PHE A 54 -11.22 -19.79 18.51
CA PHE A 54 -12.03 -18.94 19.37
C PHE A 54 -13.53 -19.22 19.19
N ILE A 55 -14.03 -19.29 17.94
CA ILE A 55 -15.46 -19.48 17.64
C ILE A 55 -15.90 -20.91 18.00
N THR A 56 -15.05 -21.90 17.73
CA THR A 56 -15.34 -23.34 17.97
C THR A 56 -14.38 -23.95 18.99
N PRO A 57 -14.47 -23.57 20.28
CA PRO A 57 -13.53 -24.04 21.31
C PRO A 57 -13.62 -25.56 21.52
N LYS A 58 -12.45 -26.22 21.48
CA LYS A 58 -12.33 -27.69 21.59
C LYS A 58 -12.35 -28.20 23.03
N SER A 59 -12.16 -27.34 24.04
CA SER A 59 -12.12 -27.71 25.45
C SER A 59 -13.14 -26.91 26.28
N LYS A 60 -13.45 -27.42 27.48
CA LYS A 60 -14.31 -26.71 28.45
C LYS A 60 -13.66 -25.36 28.86
N THR A 61 -12.37 -25.35 29.10
CA THR A 61 -11.61 -24.15 29.50
C THR A 61 -11.65 -23.09 28.40
N SER A 62 -11.41 -23.48 27.14
CA SER A 62 -11.49 -22.55 25.99
C SER A 62 -12.89 -21.99 25.81
N ARG A 63 -13.93 -22.81 26.09
CA ARG A 63 -15.32 -22.34 26.04
C ARG A 63 -15.61 -21.29 27.11
N VAL A 64 -15.20 -21.55 28.36
CA VAL A 64 -15.37 -20.57 29.45
C VAL A 64 -14.64 -19.26 29.13
N PHE A 65 -13.41 -19.34 28.61
CA PHE A 65 -12.68 -18.16 28.18
C PHE A 65 -13.41 -17.38 27.08
N ARG A 66 -13.88 -18.07 26.01
CA ARG A 66 -14.64 -17.44 24.93
C ARG A 66 -15.89 -16.74 25.46
N ASP A 67 -16.68 -17.43 26.30
CA ASP A 67 -17.94 -16.90 26.81
C ASP A 67 -17.71 -15.67 27.70
N ALA A 68 -16.67 -15.70 28.53
CA ALA A 68 -16.24 -14.55 29.34
C ALA A 68 -15.77 -13.37 28.46
N ALA A 69 -14.98 -13.66 27.41
CA ALA A 69 -14.50 -12.62 26.48
C ALA A 69 -15.65 -11.98 25.71
N LEU A 70 -16.65 -12.77 25.27
CA LEU A 70 -17.86 -12.27 24.61
C LEU A 70 -18.70 -11.40 25.53
N GLU A 71 -18.90 -11.83 26.77
CA GLU A 71 -19.65 -11.04 27.76
C GLU A 71 -18.95 -9.72 28.07
N LEU A 72 -17.63 -9.75 28.26
CA LEU A 72 -16.85 -8.53 28.49
C LEU A 72 -16.91 -7.58 27.27
N ALA A 73 -16.89 -8.11 26.04
CA ALA A 73 -16.96 -7.34 24.80
C ALA A 73 -18.29 -6.58 24.61
N ARG A 74 -19.38 -7.03 25.26
CA ARG A 74 -20.65 -6.31 25.25
C ARG A 74 -20.55 -4.95 25.92
N HIS A 75 -19.77 -4.87 26.99
CA HIS A 75 -19.74 -3.69 27.88
C HIS A 75 -18.44 -2.87 27.72
N HIS A 76 -17.37 -3.47 27.19
CA HIS A 76 -16.04 -2.85 27.16
C HIS A 76 -15.42 -2.84 25.77
N PRO A 77 -15.14 -1.64 25.18
CA PRO A 77 -14.55 -1.53 23.84
C PRO A 77 -13.20 -2.24 23.67
N PHE A 78 -12.35 -2.26 24.72
CA PHE A 78 -11.04 -2.95 24.65
C PHE A 78 -11.20 -4.46 24.43
N ALA A 79 -12.23 -5.07 25.01
CA ALA A 79 -12.48 -6.51 24.89
C ALA A 79 -13.02 -6.89 23.50
N ARG A 80 -13.59 -5.96 22.75
CA ARG A 80 -14.01 -6.20 21.36
C ARG A 80 -12.83 -6.56 20.47
N LYS A 81 -11.63 -6.03 20.74
CA LYS A 81 -10.41 -6.38 20.01
C LYS A 81 -9.96 -7.83 20.25
N LEU A 82 -10.30 -8.44 21.40
CA LEU A 82 -10.04 -9.86 21.68
C LEU A 82 -10.92 -10.77 20.82
N VAL A 83 -12.14 -10.32 20.52
CA VAL A 83 -13.12 -11.07 19.74
C VAL A 83 -12.93 -10.87 18.24
N ASN A 84 -12.63 -9.64 17.83
CA ASN A 84 -12.42 -9.28 16.44
C ASN A 84 -11.26 -8.29 16.34
N SER A 85 -10.10 -8.81 15.99
CA SER A 85 -8.91 -7.98 15.75
C SER A 85 -8.99 -7.15 14.46
N GLY A 86 -9.98 -7.39 13.61
CA GLY A 86 -10.05 -6.79 12.26
C GLY A 86 -9.05 -7.37 11.26
N ARG A 87 -8.06 -8.15 11.72
CA ARG A 87 -6.93 -8.63 10.91
C ARG A 87 -7.36 -9.49 9.72
N LEU A 88 -8.48 -10.18 9.83
CA LEU A 88 -9.00 -11.00 8.74
C LEU A 88 -9.57 -10.19 7.57
N SER A 89 -9.78 -8.89 7.73
CA SER A 89 -10.42 -8.02 6.73
C SER A 89 -9.42 -7.18 5.93
N VAL A 90 -8.14 -7.20 6.28
CA VAL A 90 -7.09 -6.43 5.60
C VAL A 90 -6.07 -7.36 4.96
N PRO A 91 -5.44 -6.95 3.83
CA PRO A 91 -4.31 -7.66 3.24
C PRO A 91 -3.11 -7.70 4.20
N SER A 92 -2.18 -8.64 3.96
CA SER A 92 -0.96 -8.76 4.76
C SER A 92 -0.01 -7.60 4.49
N PHE A 93 0.67 -7.13 5.54
CA PHE A 93 1.73 -6.14 5.45
C PHE A 93 3.04 -6.86 5.15
N ILE A 94 3.64 -6.62 4.00
CA ILE A 94 4.90 -7.25 3.57
C ILE A 94 6.11 -6.36 3.90
N THR A 95 6.20 -5.93 5.16
CA THR A 95 7.23 -4.96 5.62
C THR A 95 8.65 -5.45 5.44
N ASP A 96 8.88 -6.76 5.50
CA ASP A 96 10.19 -7.38 5.35
C ASP A 96 10.55 -7.70 3.88
N SER A 97 9.74 -7.27 2.92
CA SER A 97 10.04 -7.47 1.51
C SER A 97 11.32 -6.70 1.11
N PRO A 98 12.25 -7.35 0.40
CA PRO A 98 13.46 -6.69 -0.11
C PRO A 98 13.15 -5.65 -1.21
N LEU A 99 11.90 -5.57 -1.66
CA LEU A 99 11.44 -4.57 -2.63
C LEU A 99 11.03 -3.25 -1.98
N ASN A 100 11.07 -3.17 -0.66
CA ASN A 100 10.75 -1.96 0.08
C ASN A 100 12.00 -1.11 0.31
N THR A 101 11.84 0.21 0.21
CA THR A 101 12.87 1.16 0.67
C THR A 101 12.52 1.61 2.09
N SER A 102 13.46 1.48 3.01
CA SER A 102 13.26 1.85 4.42
C SER A 102 13.00 3.34 4.59
N ASP A 103 12.16 3.69 5.56
CA ASP A 103 11.90 5.07 5.94
C ASP A 103 13.17 5.80 6.39
N VAL A 104 13.39 6.98 5.87
CA VAL A 104 14.40 7.95 6.37
C VAL A 104 13.74 9.10 7.12
N ASP A 105 12.48 9.34 6.84
CA ASP A 105 11.66 10.37 7.47
C ASP A 105 10.72 9.76 8.52
N SER A 106 10.31 10.56 9.50
CA SER A 106 9.33 10.14 10.50
C SER A 106 7.90 10.35 9.99
N PHE A 107 7.11 9.30 10.05
CA PHE A 107 5.68 9.29 9.77
C PHE A 107 4.92 8.61 10.90
N ALA A 108 3.73 9.11 11.19
CA ALA A 108 2.78 8.42 12.06
C ALA A 108 1.94 7.39 11.26
N GLY A 109 1.30 6.49 11.97
CA GLY A 109 0.33 5.55 11.38
C GLY A 109 0.96 4.31 10.73
N THR A 110 0.14 3.61 9.95
CA THR A 110 0.41 2.24 9.46
C THR A 110 0.77 2.18 7.98
N MET A 111 0.71 3.28 7.25
CA MET A 111 1.01 3.32 5.79
C MET A 111 2.52 3.31 5.52
N VAL A 112 3.22 2.33 6.10
CA VAL A 112 4.67 2.12 5.99
C VAL A 112 5.03 1.40 4.67
N PRO A 113 6.30 1.41 4.24
CA PRO A 113 6.75 0.54 3.15
C PRO A 113 6.37 -0.92 3.41
N GLY A 114 5.79 -1.58 2.41
CA GLY A 114 5.20 -2.93 2.52
C GLY A 114 3.75 -2.97 2.99
N ALA A 115 3.16 -1.85 3.41
CA ALA A 115 1.73 -1.79 3.70
C ALA A 115 0.90 -1.79 2.40
N PRO A 116 -0.22 -2.54 2.35
CA PRO A 116 -1.23 -2.32 1.33
C PRO A 116 -1.86 -0.93 1.52
N MET A 117 -2.20 -0.27 0.44
CA MET A 117 -2.81 1.06 0.51
C MET A 117 -4.15 1.02 1.24
N ASP A 118 -4.36 1.97 2.16
CA ASP A 118 -5.68 2.27 2.72
C ASP A 118 -6.50 3.11 1.74
N ASP A 119 -7.78 2.79 1.62
CA ASP A 119 -8.68 3.53 0.75
C ASP A 119 -9.03 4.92 1.31
N ALA A 120 -9.44 5.82 0.43
CA ALA A 120 -9.98 7.13 0.80
C ALA A 120 -10.99 7.60 -0.26
N PRO A 121 -12.09 8.26 0.14
CA PRO A 121 -12.99 8.91 -0.81
C PRO A 121 -12.28 10.13 -1.40
N MET A 122 -12.25 10.18 -2.71
CA MET A 122 -11.57 11.22 -3.49
C MET A 122 -12.55 11.84 -4.50
N GLU A 123 -12.16 12.93 -5.12
CA GLU A 123 -12.82 13.48 -6.31
C GLU A 123 -11.80 13.56 -7.46
N CYS A 124 -12.20 13.15 -8.65
CA CYS A 124 -11.42 13.27 -9.87
C CYS A 124 -12.29 13.93 -10.94
N ASP A 125 -11.87 15.06 -11.48
CA ASP A 125 -12.61 15.84 -12.50
C ASP A 125 -14.08 16.10 -12.14
N GLY A 126 -14.37 16.32 -10.84
CA GLY A 126 -15.72 16.57 -10.32
C GLY A 126 -16.53 15.32 -10.00
N GLU A 127 -16.00 14.14 -10.30
CA GLU A 127 -16.66 12.86 -10.02
C GLU A 127 -16.11 12.21 -8.74
N ALA A 128 -17.01 11.66 -7.92
CA ALA A 128 -16.63 10.94 -6.72
C ALA A 128 -15.99 9.59 -7.08
N VAL A 129 -14.79 9.34 -6.58
CA VAL A 129 -14.04 8.10 -6.80
C VAL A 129 -13.45 7.58 -5.51
N TRP A 130 -12.98 6.33 -5.51
CA TRP A 130 -12.20 5.77 -4.41
C TRP A 130 -10.72 5.72 -4.80
N LEU A 131 -9.83 6.02 -3.85
CA LEU A 131 -8.38 6.02 -4.09
C LEU A 131 -7.89 4.71 -4.69
N ILE A 132 -8.25 3.56 -4.09
CA ILE A 132 -7.81 2.24 -4.55
C ILE A 132 -8.31 1.88 -5.96
N ASN A 133 -9.41 2.48 -6.43
CA ASN A 133 -9.88 2.31 -7.81
C ASN A 133 -9.14 3.23 -8.80
N SER A 134 -8.43 4.22 -8.27
CA SER A 134 -7.68 5.20 -9.07
C SER A 134 -6.17 4.91 -9.11
N VAL A 135 -5.70 3.89 -8.40
CA VAL A 135 -4.29 3.50 -8.33
C VAL A 135 -4.14 2.00 -8.58
N GLY A 136 -2.92 1.57 -8.94
CA GLY A 136 -2.61 0.16 -9.23
C GLY A 136 -2.44 -0.14 -10.72
N GLY A 137 -2.02 -1.36 -11.03
CA GLY A 137 -1.73 -1.83 -12.39
C GLY A 137 -0.40 -1.34 -12.98
N GLN A 138 0.18 -0.28 -12.43
CA GLN A 138 1.50 0.26 -12.77
C GLN A 138 2.14 0.92 -11.54
N PHE A 139 3.43 1.25 -11.60
CA PHE A 139 4.04 2.07 -10.57
C PHE A 139 3.46 3.48 -10.59
N GLN A 140 3.24 4.04 -9.41
CA GLN A 140 2.70 5.38 -9.26
C GLN A 140 3.46 6.16 -8.20
N CYS A 141 3.68 7.46 -8.48
CA CYS A 141 4.26 8.41 -7.56
C CYS A 141 3.15 9.36 -7.08
N LEU A 142 2.64 9.13 -5.87
CA LEU A 142 1.63 9.99 -5.27
C LEU A 142 2.33 11.16 -4.57
N VAL A 143 1.95 12.39 -4.88
CA VAL A 143 2.49 13.60 -4.24
C VAL A 143 1.35 14.39 -3.62
N PHE A 144 1.42 14.60 -2.31
CA PHE A 144 0.41 15.36 -1.59
C PHE A 144 0.74 16.87 -1.58
N VAL A 145 -0.25 17.68 -1.94
CA VAL A 145 -0.12 19.14 -2.02
C VAL A 145 -1.34 19.84 -1.44
N ASP A 146 -1.19 21.05 -0.95
CA ASP A 146 -2.32 21.87 -0.50
C ASP A 146 -3.15 22.38 -1.68
N ASP A 147 -2.46 22.89 -2.72
CA ASP A 147 -3.08 23.37 -3.96
C ASP A 147 -2.11 23.10 -5.12
N VAL A 148 -2.63 22.47 -6.17
CA VAL A 148 -1.85 22.17 -7.39
C VAL A 148 -1.26 23.43 -8.06
N LYS A 149 -1.86 24.60 -7.85
CA LYS A 149 -1.38 25.89 -8.37
C LYS A 149 -0.08 26.36 -7.71
N GLN A 150 0.27 25.82 -6.56
CA GLN A 150 1.47 26.17 -5.80
C GLN A 150 2.70 25.34 -6.19
N ILE A 151 2.53 24.35 -7.05
CA ILE A 151 3.64 23.51 -7.51
C ILE A 151 4.44 24.30 -8.55
N ASP A 152 5.74 24.39 -8.37
CA ASP A 152 6.62 25.05 -9.33
C ASP A 152 6.77 24.25 -10.64
N THR A 153 7.07 24.96 -11.71
CA THR A 153 7.17 24.37 -13.06
C THR A 153 8.26 23.30 -13.15
N SER A 154 9.36 23.44 -12.42
CA SER A 154 10.46 22.48 -12.44
C SER A 154 10.05 21.15 -11.81
N THR A 155 9.32 21.20 -10.71
CA THR A 155 8.74 20.01 -10.06
C THR A 155 7.71 19.33 -10.97
N LEU A 156 6.84 20.09 -11.64
CA LEU A 156 5.88 19.53 -12.58
C LEU A 156 6.55 18.81 -13.76
N GLN A 157 7.57 19.44 -14.36
CA GLN A 157 8.34 18.82 -15.46
C GLN A 157 9.06 17.55 -14.99
N SER A 158 9.63 17.58 -13.79
CA SER A 158 10.28 16.41 -13.20
C SER A 158 9.29 15.28 -12.95
N LEU A 159 8.10 15.56 -12.43
CA LEU A 159 7.04 14.58 -12.25
C LEU A 159 6.59 13.97 -13.58
N GLN A 160 6.37 14.79 -14.59
CA GLN A 160 5.99 14.32 -15.93
C GLN A 160 7.06 13.41 -16.54
N SER A 161 8.35 13.67 -16.27
CA SER A 161 9.44 12.84 -16.78
C SER A 161 9.47 11.43 -16.22
N LEU A 162 8.91 11.17 -15.03
CA LEU A 162 8.81 9.84 -14.43
C LEU A 162 8.05 8.84 -15.33
N ASN A 163 7.11 9.33 -16.12
CA ASN A 163 6.31 8.50 -17.02
C ASN A 163 7.07 8.05 -18.28
N HIS A 164 8.25 8.60 -18.54
CA HIS A 164 9.06 8.33 -19.72
C HIS A 164 10.28 7.45 -19.44
N GLY A 165 10.43 6.92 -18.23
CA GLY A 165 11.48 5.96 -17.88
C GLY A 165 11.29 4.60 -18.55
N SER A 166 12.32 3.73 -18.48
CA SER A 166 12.23 2.34 -18.97
C SER A 166 11.13 1.56 -18.28
N VAL A 167 10.95 1.76 -16.98
CA VAL A 167 9.76 1.39 -16.23
C VAL A 167 9.00 2.68 -15.92
N SER A 168 7.82 2.81 -16.49
CA SER A 168 6.98 4.00 -16.31
C SER A 168 6.48 4.11 -14.87
N VAL A 169 6.55 5.31 -14.30
CA VAL A 169 5.96 5.66 -13.01
C VAL A 169 4.96 6.80 -13.26
N GLU A 170 3.68 6.52 -13.11
CA GLU A 170 2.63 7.53 -13.28
C GLU A 170 2.65 8.52 -12.11
N PRO A 171 2.85 9.83 -12.33
CA PRO A 171 2.67 10.82 -11.29
C PRO A 171 1.17 11.05 -11.04
N VAL A 172 0.78 11.11 -9.77
CA VAL A 172 -0.57 11.45 -9.34
C VAL A 172 -0.48 12.50 -8.22
N LEU A 173 -1.16 13.62 -8.38
CA LEU A 173 -1.24 14.64 -7.35
C LEU A 173 -2.45 14.36 -6.46
N ILE A 174 -2.23 14.33 -5.15
CA ILE A 174 -3.30 14.30 -4.15
C ILE A 174 -3.40 15.72 -3.59
N SER A 175 -4.50 16.41 -3.86
CA SER A 175 -4.67 17.82 -3.50
C SER A 175 -5.79 18.02 -2.48
N LYS A 176 -5.68 19.05 -1.65
CA LYS A 176 -6.80 19.49 -0.78
C LYS A 176 -7.84 20.30 -1.55
N CYS A 177 -7.43 20.92 -2.66
CA CYS A 177 -8.27 21.79 -3.46
C CYS A 177 -8.45 21.24 -4.87
N SER A 178 -9.60 21.49 -5.46
CA SER A 178 -9.87 21.16 -6.86
C SER A 178 -8.94 21.95 -7.79
N GLY A 179 -8.47 21.29 -8.82
CA GLY A 179 -7.58 21.89 -9.82
C GLY A 179 -7.17 20.85 -10.86
N THR A 180 -6.62 21.32 -11.97
CA THR A 180 -6.14 20.46 -13.05
C THR A 180 -4.68 20.78 -13.37
N VAL A 181 -3.92 19.76 -13.71
CA VAL A 181 -2.53 19.89 -14.19
C VAL A 181 -2.41 19.10 -15.49
N GLN A 182 -1.93 19.74 -16.54
CA GLN A 182 -1.80 19.07 -17.83
C GLN A 182 -0.86 17.87 -17.75
N GLY A 183 -1.36 16.70 -18.16
CA GLY A 183 -0.57 15.47 -18.19
C GLY A 183 -0.32 14.81 -16.84
N ILE A 184 -0.94 15.29 -15.75
CA ILE A 184 -0.88 14.66 -14.43
C ILE A 184 -2.29 14.55 -13.87
N ARG A 185 -2.67 13.37 -13.42
CA ARG A 185 -3.96 13.15 -12.78
C ARG A 185 -3.99 13.79 -11.39
N VAL A 186 -5.08 14.46 -11.07
CA VAL A 186 -5.32 15.10 -9.78
C VAL A 186 -6.47 14.42 -9.07
N LEU A 187 -6.24 13.96 -7.85
CA LEU A 187 -7.26 13.43 -6.95
C LEU A 187 -7.41 14.39 -5.77
N VAL A 188 -8.63 14.80 -5.48
CA VAL A 188 -8.92 15.71 -4.37
C VAL A 188 -9.32 14.94 -3.13
N ASP A 189 -8.60 15.14 -2.02
CA ASP A 189 -8.90 14.55 -0.71
C ASP A 189 -10.04 15.31 -0.02
N VAL A 190 -11.26 15.12 -0.51
CA VAL A 190 -12.46 15.89 -0.12
C VAL A 190 -12.83 15.82 1.36
N GLN A 191 -12.39 14.77 2.07
CA GLN A 191 -12.69 14.54 3.48
C GLN A 191 -11.44 14.61 4.37
N GLY A 192 -10.26 14.85 3.82
CA GLY A 192 -8.99 14.83 4.55
C GLY A 192 -8.62 13.43 5.07
N LEU A 193 -9.24 12.37 4.54
CA LEU A 193 -9.00 11.00 5.01
C LEU A 193 -7.69 10.43 4.47
N PHE A 194 -7.30 10.79 3.25
CA PHE A 194 -5.96 10.47 2.77
C PHE A 194 -4.90 11.12 3.66
N ALA A 195 -5.00 12.43 3.86
CA ALA A 195 -4.06 13.16 4.70
C ALA A 195 -3.93 12.55 6.10
N LYS A 196 -5.05 12.16 6.71
CA LYS A 196 -5.10 11.55 8.04
C LYS A 196 -4.51 10.13 8.07
N ARG A 197 -4.86 9.25 7.11
CA ARG A 197 -4.44 7.84 7.09
C ARG A 197 -2.97 7.69 6.75
N TYR A 198 -2.50 8.52 5.83
CA TYR A 198 -1.12 8.48 5.33
C TYR A 198 -0.19 9.42 6.11
N ASP A 199 -0.70 10.15 7.11
CA ASP A 199 0.05 11.22 7.80
C ASP A 199 0.68 12.19 6.79
N ALA A 200 -0.12 12.58 5.77
CA ALA A 200 0.35 13.39 4.67
C ALA A 200 0.52 14.86 5.07
N GLN A 201 1.66 15.41 4.72
CA GLN A 201 1.97 16.84 4.79
C GLN A 201 2.29 17.31 3.39
N THR A 202 2.10 18.60 3.12
CA THR A 202 2.44 19.20 1.82
C THR A 202 3.86 18.85 1.41
N GLY A 203 4.01 18.25 0.23
CA GLY A 203 5.26 17.73 -0.29
C GLY A 203 5.52 16.25 0.00
N SER A 204 4.73 15.59 0.85
CA SER A 204 4.87 14.15 1.11
C SER A 204 4.63 13.32 -0.15
N VAL A 205 5.41 12.25 -0.29
CA VAL A 205 5.46 11.41 -1.50
C VAL A 205 5.39 9.93 -1.13
N TRP A 206 4.71 9.14 -1.94
CA TRP A 206 4.67 7.68 -1.88
C TRP A 206 4.95 7.10 -3.25
N LEU A 207 5.87 6.15 -3.32
CA LEU A 207 6.02 5.26 -4.47
C LEU A 207 5.17 4.03 -4.22
N VAL A 208 4.22 3.78 -5.10
CA VAL A 208 3.25 2.68 -5.00
C VAL A 208 3.52 1.66 -6.09
N ARG A 209 3.53 0.38 -5.72
CA ARG A 209 3.69 -0.77 -6.64
C ARG A 209 2.40 -1.01 -7.42
N PRO A 210 2.49 -1.74 -8.57
CA PRO A 210 1.30 -2.11 -9.35
C PRO A 210 0.23 -2.88 -8.56
N ASP A 211 0.62 -3.65 -7.53
CA ASP A 211 -0.22 -4.40 -6.61
C ASP A 211 -0.68 -3.60 -5.38
N GLN A 212 -0.63 -2.27 -5.47
CA GLN A 212 -1.11 -1.32 -4.45
C GLN A 212 -0.39 -1.43 -3.09
N HIS A 213 0.83 -1.96 -3.05
CA HIS A 213 1.67 -1.86 -1.86
C HIS A 213 2.58 -0.63 -1.94
N ILE A 214 2.81 0.01 -0.81
CA ILE A 214 3.73 1.13 -0.70
C ILE A 214 5.15 0.58 -0.77
N ALA A 215 5.94 0.98 -1.79
CA ALA A 215 7.34 0.61 -1.91
C ALA A 215 8.26 1.53 -1.08
N ALA A 216 7.91 2.81 -1.00
CA ALA A 216 8.70 3.84 -0.33
C ALA A 216 7.85 5.08 -0.04
N ARG A 217 8.30 5.92 0.90
CA ARG A 217 7.67 7.21 1.20
C ARG A 217 8.67 8.22 1.73
N TRP A 218 8.40 9.53 1.47
CA TRP A 218 9.24 10.65 1.90
C TRP A 218 8.39 11.87 2.24
N ARG A 219 8.93 12.76 3.06
CA ARG A 219 8.31 14.06 3.37
C ARG A 219 8.46 15.09 2.26
N ARG A 220 9.38 14.88 1.32
CA ARG A 220 9.63 15.80 0.20
C ARG A 220 9.90 15.05 -1.08
N TYR A 221 9.41 15.60 -2.17
CA TYR A 221 9.70 15.08 -3.50
C TYR A 221 11.17 15.29 -3.86
N GLN A 222 11.84 14.19 -4.22
CA GLN A 222 13.21 14.17 -4.70
C GLN A 222 13.32 13.10 -5.81
N PRO A 223 13.52 13.51 -7.09
CA PRO A 223 13.52 12.58 -8.23
C PRO A 223 14.51 11.41 -8.05
N ALA A 224 15.73 11.71 -7.57
CA ALA A 224 16.77 10.70 -7.37
C ALA A 224 16.36 9.59 -6.38
N LEU A 225 15.61 9.93 -5.33
CA LEU A 225 15.11 8.94 -4.37
C LEU A 225 14.02 8.07 -4.98
N ILE A 226 13.16 8.64 -5.86
CA ILE A 226 12.13 7.88 -6.57
C ILE A 226 12.80 6.86 -7.51
N GLU A 227 13.80 7.28 -8.29
CA GLU A 227 14.55 6.41 -9.19
C GLU A 227 15.27 5.29 -8.42
N GLN A 228 15.91 5.62 -7.31
CA GLN A 228 16.57 4.62 -6.47
C GLN A 228 15.55 3.61 -5.92
N ALA A 229 14.46 4.07 -5.34
CA ALA A 229 13.43 3.18 -4.81
C ALA A 229 12.75 2.34 -5.90
N LEU A 230 12.59 2.89 -7.11
CA LEU A 230 12.11 2.11 -8.25
C LEU A 230 13.08 0.97 -8.59
N ARG A 231 14.40 1.21 -8.63
CA ARG A 231 15.40 0.16 -8.84
C ARG A 231 15.32 -0.94 -7.77
N VAL A 232 15.12 -0.57 -6.49
CA VAL A 232 14.88 -1.53 -5.42
C VAL A 232 13.59 -2.31 -5.68
N ALA A 233 12.47 -1.60 -5.97
CA ALA A 233 11.15 -2.19 -6.14
C ALA A 233 11.04 -3.14 -7.35
N ILE A 234 11.87 -2.96 -8.39
CA ILE A 234 11.95 -3.88 -9.54
C ILE A 234 13.07 -4.92 -9.40
N GLY A 235 13.75 -4.97 -8.26
CA GLY A 235 14.75 -6.00 -7.95
C GLY A 235 16.12 -5.82 -8.60
N THR A 236 16.42 -4.67 -9.22
CA THR A 236 17.74 -4.43 -9.86
C THR A 236 18.86 -4.18 -8.85
N GLU A 237 18.54 -3.89 -7.60
CA GLU A 237 19.48 -3.73 -6.49
C GLU A 237 19.43 -4.91 -5.50
N LEU A 238 18.74 -6.00 -5.84
CA LEU A 238 18.78 -7.23 -5.04
C LEU A 238 20.18 -7.82 -5.12
N ALA A 239 20.81 -8.05 -3.96
CA ALA A 239 22.09 -8.77 -3.94
C ALA A 239 21.90 -10.14 -4.59
N THR A 240 22.74 -10.46 -5.56
CA THR A 240 22.82 -11.81 -6.13
C THR A 240 23.33 -12.71 -5.01
N VAL A 241 22.48 -13.60 -4.50
CA VAL A 241 22.82 -14.63 -3.51
C VAL A 241 23.59 -15.74 -4.19
#